data_b999530f7b1fcf39f1c887345fa96aba
#
_entry.id   b999530f7b1fcf39f1c887345fa96aba
#
_cell.length_a   1.000
_cell.length_b   1.000
_cell.length_c   1.000
_cell.angle_alpha   90.00
_cell.angle_beta   90.00
_cell.angle_gamma   90.00
#
_symmetry.space_group_name_H-M   'P 1'
#
loop_
_entity.id
_entity.type
_entity.pdbx_description
1 polymer ?
#
loop_
_entity_poly.entity_id
_entity_poly.type
_entity_poly.pdbx_seq_one_letter_code
_entity_poly.pdbx_strand_id
1 'polypeptide(L)'
;MRQCAVVPMTSSADVDAAIAPVSGEAPLVRVVRSVLQAVAEDDVVVATVPVLAARVEECLRAAGLGITVAVTRGSGSRRQVIRAGLEHLGVEPHTAASVLICDHRFPLSPGELAVRVLAALVSGADVVVPVLPVTDSVKTVDELGSVLSTVDRATLRTVQFPRGFTASALWQLVTGPLLGPASPATVVDGLDEFHDALRAGLDVGTVDGDAGAFQVELPRDAHLLDAVIACRCD
;
A
#
# COMPACT_ATOMS: atom_id res chain seq x y z
N MET A 1 -13.41 -0.60 -17.29
CA MET A 1 -13.27 0.12 -16.01
C MET A 1 -11.89 0.73 -15.99
N ARG A 2 -11.73 2.04 -15.69
CA ARG A 2 -10.44 2.72 -15.60
C ARG A 2 -9.63 2.13 -14.44
N GLN A 3 -8.32 1.96 -14.61
CA GLN A 3 -7.42 1.43 -13.59
C GLN A 3 -6.46 2.54 -13.18
N CYS A 4 -6.39 2.83 -11.89
CA CYS A 4 -5.58 3.91 -11.35
C CYS A 4 -4.71 3.40 -10.19
N ALA A 5 -3.65 4.12 -9.85
CA ALA A 5 -2.83 3.81 -8.70
C ALA A 5 -2.40 5.07 -7.94
N VAL A 6 -2.42 4.99 -6.62
CA VAL A 6 -1.94 6.04 -5.71
C VAL A 6 -0.87 5.45 -4.79
N VAL A 7 0.27 6.13 -4.70
CA VAL A 7 1.34 5.83 -3.74
C VAL A 7 1.36 6.93 -2.69
N PRO A 8 0.74 6.75 -1.52
CA PRO A 8 0.66 7.79 -0.50
C PRO A 8 1.94 7.84 0.35
N MET A 9 2.49 9.06 0.53
CA MET A 9 3.67 9.36 1.34
C MET A 9 3.30 10.43 2.37
N THR A 10 3.28 10.09 3.65
CA THR A 10 2.67 10.93 4.69
C THR A 10 3.67 11.64 5.59
N SER A 11 4.87 11.10 5.77
CA SER A 11 5.86 11.62 6.71
C SER A 11 7.24 11.78 6.05
N SER A 12 8.12 12.55 6.69
CA SER A 12 9.51 12.67 6.27
C SER A 12 10.24 11.32 6.38
N ALA A 13 9.93 10.52 7.40
CA ALA A 13 10.50 9.18 7.57
C ALA A 13 10.09 8.24 6.44
N ASP A 14 8.81 8.28 5.99
CA ASP A 14 8.36 7.52 4.83
C ASP A 14 9.12 7.93 3.56
N VAL A 15 9.27 9.24 3.33
CA VAL A 15 9.99 9.74 2.16
C VAL A 15 11.47 9.39 2.24
N ASP A 16 12.13 9.55 3.40
CA ASP A 16 13.54 9.18 3.58
C ASP A 16 13.77 7.70 3.26
N ALA A 17 12.90 6.82 3.77
CA ALA A 17 12.95 5.39 3.49
C ALA A 17 12.65 5.06 2.02
N ALA A 18 11.69 5.75 1.40
CA ALA A 18 11.23 5.47 0.05
C ALA A 18 12.20 5.92 -1.04
N ILE A 19 12.95 7.02 -0.81
CA ILE A 19 13.87 7.58 -1.81
C ILE A 19 15.33 7.16 -1.62
N ALA A 20 15.70 6.57 -0.47
CA ALA A 20 17.06 6.07 -0.22
C ALA A 20 17.34 4.84 -1.11
N PRO A 21 18.35 4.87 -2.01
CA PRO A 21 18.62 3.75 -2.90
C PRO A 21 19.09 2.50 -2.14
N VAL A 22 18.54 1.34 -2.53
CA VAL A 22 19.05 0.01 -2.14
C VAL A 22 19.33 -0.76 -3.42
N SER A 23 20.52 -1.32 -3.57
CA SER A 23 21.00 -1.92 -4.83
C SER A 23 20.84 -0.98 -6.04
N GLY A 24 21.18 0.30 -5.86
CA GLY A 24 21.19 1.31 -6.92
C GLY A 24 19.81 1.90 -7.30
N GLU A 25 18.71 1.45 -6.71
CA GLU A 25 17.37 1.94 -7.03
C GLU A 25 16.53 2.21 -5.77
N ALA A 26 15.80 3.33 -5.77
CA ALA A 26 14.93 3.71 -4.66
C ALA A 26 13.70 2.80 -4.55
N PRO A 27 13.25 2.42 -3.34
CA PRO A 27 12.03 1.64 -3.12
C PRO A 27 10.79 2.22 -3.82
N LEU A 28 10.60 3.54 -3.77
CA LEU A 28 9.52 4.23 -4.48
C LEU A 28 9.55 3.96 -5.99
N VAL A 29 10.74 4.04 -6.59
CA VAL A 29 10.92 3.81 -8.03
C VAL A 29 10.57 2.36 -8.38
N ARG A 30 10.97 1.40 -7.56
CA ARG A 30 10.62 -0.02 -7.76
C ARG A 30 9.11 -0.24 -7.71
N VAL A 31 8.43 0.33 -6.73
CA VAL A 31 6.97 0.22 -6.60
C VAL A 31 6.27 0.86 -7.80
N VAL A 32 6.69 2.05 -8.23
CA VAL A 32 6.12 2.71 -9.40
C VAL A 32 6.34 1.88 -10.68
N ARG A 33 7.55 1.37 -10.91
CA ARG A 33 7.83 0.51 -12.08
C ARG A 33 7.04 -0.79 -12.07
N SER A 34 6.81 -1.37 -10.89
CA SER A 34 5.97 -2.56 -10.76
C SER A 34 4.53 -2.27 -11.13
N VAL A 35 3.95 -1.19 -10.62
CA VAL A 35 2.54 -0.86 -10.91
C VAL A 35 2.32 -0.42 -12.35
N LEU A 36 3.31 0.17 -13.02
CA LEU A 36 3.26 0.54 -14.45
C LEU A 36 3.13 -0.68 -15.39
N GLN A 37 3.34 -1.90 -14.89
CA GLN A 37 3.05 -3.12 -15.65
C GLN A 37 1.54 -3.41 -15.74
N ALA A 38 0.73 -2.80 -14.89
CA ALA A 38 -0.72 -3.02 -14.81
C ALA A 38 -1.55 -1.76 -15.04
N VAL A 39 -0.97 -0.57 -14.86
CA VAL A 39 -1.66 0.73 -14.90
C VAL A 39 -0.90 1.68 -15.83
N ALA A 40 -1.63 2.44 -16.66
CA ALA A 40 -1.02 3.43 -17.55
C ALA A 40 -0.35 4.56 -16.77
N GLU A 41 0.72 5.15 -17.29
CA GLU A 41 1.52 6.17 -16.61
C GLU A 41 0.69 7.37 -16.17
N ASP A 42 -0.22 7.86 -17.01
CA ASP A 42 -1.13 8.98 -16.71
C ASP A 42 -2.15 8.66 -15.60
N ASP A 43 -2.33 7.38 -15.26
CA ASP A 43 -3.23 6.89 -14.21
C ASP A 43 -2.50 6.50 -12.93
N VAL A 44 -1.20 6.78 -12.82
CA VAL A 44 -0.38 6.59 -11.61
C VAL A 44 -0.02 7.94 -11.00
N VAL A 45 -0.18 8.08 -9.70
CA VAL A 45 0.18 9.30 -8.96
C VAL A 45 0.88 8.95 -7.65
N VAL A 46 1.93 9.70 -7.31
CA VAL A 46 2.46 9.73 -5.95
C VAL A 46 1.83 10.90 -5.22
N ALA A 47 1.21 10.67 -4.09
CA ALA A 47 0.54 11.72 -3.33
C ALA A 47 1.28 11.99 -2.01
N THR A 48 1.47 13.26 -1.66
CA THR A 48 2.24 13.64 -0.47
C THR A 48 1.82 15.00 0.10
N VAL A 49 2.50 15.44 1.16
CA VAL A 49 2.35 16.77 1.74
C VAL A 49 3.28 17.78 1.04
N PRO A 50 2.95 19.09 1.04
CA PRO A 50 3.69 20.11 0.28
C PRO A 50 5.20 20.13 0.55
N VAL A 51 5.60 19.99 1.81
CA VAL A 51 7.01 20.06 2.22
C VAL A 51 7.88 18.91 1.70
N LEU A 52 7.28 17.82 1.26
CA LEU A 52 7.97 16.61 0.79
C LEU A 52 7.93 16.47 -0.74
N ALA A 53 7.07 17.20 -1.43
CA ALA A 53 6.81 17.05 -2.86
C ALA A 53 8.08 17.15 -3.71
N ALA A 54 8.87 18.20 -3.53
CA ALA A 54 10.08 18.41 -4.31
C ALA A 54 11.10 17.26 -4.23
N ARG A 55 11.20 16.60 -3.07
CA ARG A 55 12.11 15.46 -2.88
C ARG A 55 11.61 14.21 -3.62
N VAL A 56 10.30 13.99 -3.60
CA VAL A 56 9.63 12.90 -4.31
C VAL A 56 9.75 13.11 -5.82
N GLU A 57 9.45 14.31 -6.31
CA GLU A 57 9.58 14.68 -7.71
C GLU A 57 11.01 14.49 -8.23
N GLU A 58 12.02 14.92 -7.45
CA GLU A 58 13.42 14.76 -7.81
C GLU A 58 13.80 13.28 -7.92
N CYS A 59 13.36 12.44 -6.99
CA CYS A 59 13.60 11.00 -7.02
C CYS A 59 13.02 10.35 -8.29
N LEU A 60 11.76 10.66 -8.61
CA LEU A 60 11.07 10.11 -9.80
C LEU A 60 11.72 10.62 -11.09
N ARG A 61 12.04 11.91 -11.17
CA ARG A 61 12.71 12.53 -12.32
C ARG A 61 14.10 11.95 -12.55
N ALA A 62 14.89 11.73 -11.50
CA ALA A 62 16.22 11.11 -11.58
C ALA A 62 16.16 9.67 -12.11
N ALA A 63 15.05 8.97 -11.87
CA ALA A 63 14.79 7.63 -12.38
C ALA A 63 14.18 7.61 -13.80
N GLY A 64 13.97 8.78 -14.43
CA GLY A 64 13.35 8.91 -15.76
C GLY A 64 11.85 8.62 -15.78
N LEU A 65 11.16 8.77 -14.65
CA LEU A 65 9.71 8.55 -14.53
C LEU A 65 8.97 9.89 -14.58
N GLY A 66 7.99 10.01 -15.50
CA GLY A 66 7.14 11.21 -15.67
C GLY A 66 5.95 11.27 -14.72
N ILE A 67 5.97 10.53 -13.63
CA ILE A 67 4.86 10.41 -12.69
C ILE A 67 4.59 11.72 -11.96
N THR A 68 3.34 12.15 -11.96
CA THR A 68 2.92 13.37 -11.27
C THR A 68 2.90 13.15 -9.76
N VAL A 69 3.28 14.21 -9.02
CA VAL A 69 3.18 14.26 -7.55
C VAL A 69 2.00 15.14 -7.17
N ALA A 70 0.95 14.54 -6.62
CA ALA A 70 -0.21 15.25 -6.08
C ALA A 70 0.07 15.72 -4.65
N VAL A 71 -0.37 16.94 -4.33
CA VAL A 71 -0.10 17.55 -3.03
C VAL A 71 -1.39 17.81 -2.28
N THR A 72 -1.47 17.32 -1.03
CA THR A 72 -2.63 17.60 -0.17
C THR A 72 -2.64 19.05 0.31
N ARG A 73 -3.84 19.60 0.46
CA ARG A 73 -4.06 20.95 1.04
C ARG A 73 -4.33 20.91 2.55
N GLY A 74 -4.45 19.72 3.13
CA GLY A 74 -4.82 19.54 4.53
C GLY A 74 -3.65 19.24 5.46
N SER A 75 -3.96 18.67 6.64
CA SER A 75 -3.00 18.36 7.71
C SER A 75 -2.00 17.25 7.36
N GLY A 76 -2.17 16.58 6.23
CA GLY A 76 -1.27 15.52 5.78
C GLY A 76 -1.60 14.13 6.33
N SER A 77 -2.80 13.92 6.90
CA SER A 77 -3.22 12.57 7.26
C SER A 77 -3.25 11.66 6.01
N ARG A 78 -3.03 10.36 6.21
CA ARG A 78 -3.01 9.38 5.10
C ARG A 78 -4.27 9.47 4.24
N ARG A 79 -5.46 9.62 4.84
CA ARG A 79 -6.74 9.81 4.12
C ARG A 79 -6.73 11.06 3.24
N GLN A 80 -6.17 12.19 3.74
CA GLN A 80 -6.08 13.43 2.96
C GLN A 80 -5.09 13.32 1.82
N VAL A 81 -3.98 12.62 2.03
CA VAL A 81 -2.99 12.35 0.98
C VAL A 81 -3.58 11.47 -0.12
N ILE A 82 -4.26 10.38 0.23
CA ILE A 82 -4.95 9.52 -0.75
C ILE A 82 -6.02 10.31 -1.50
N ARG A 83 -6.82 11.09 -0.78
CA ARG A 83 -7.84 11.95 -1.40
C ARG A 83 -7.24 12.92 -2.43
N ALA A 84 -6.11 13.56 -2.11
CA ALA A 84 -5.43 14.43 -3.07
C ALA A 84 -4.99 13.68 -4.33
N GLY A 85 -4.55 12.43 -4.20
CA GLY A 85 -4.25 11.56 -5.34
C GLY A 85 -5.50 11.27 -6.20
N LEU A 86 -6.62 10.92 -5.58
CA LEU A 86 -7.89 10.69 -6.29
C LEU A 86 -8.40 11.94 -7.01
N GLU A 87 -8.36 13.10 -6.35
CA GLU A 87 -8.76 14.38 -6.93
C GLU A 87 -7.88 14.73 -8.15
N HIS A 88 -6.55 14.51 -8.04
CA HIS A 88 -5.62 14.73 -9.15
C HIS A 88 -5.93 13.84 -10.35
N LEU A 89 -6.19 12.56 -10.12
CA LEU A 89 -6.56 11.59 -11.17
C LEU A 89 -7.97 11.83 -11.74
N GLY A 90 -8.74 12.77 -11.19
CA GLY A 90 -10.13 12.99 -11.58
C GLY A 90 -11.02 11.76 -11.29
N VAL A 91 -10.66 10.96 -10.30
CA VAL A 91 -11.47 9.84 -9.83
C VAL A 91 -12.48 10.37 -8.82
N GLU A 92 -13.76 10.27 -9.14
CA GLU A 92 -14.88 10.68 -8.28
C GLU A 92 -15.60 9.45 -7.69
N PRO A 93 -16.45 9.59 -6.66
CA PRO A 93 -17.15 8.45 -6.04
C PRO A 93 -17.96 7.58 -7.01
N HIS A 94 -18.44 8.16 -8.09
CA HIS A 94 -19.26 7.47 -9.11
C HIS A 94 -18.45 7.06 -10.36
N THR A 95 -17.15 7.33 -10.37
CA THR A 95 -16.30 6.92 -11.48
C THR A 95 -16.20 5.40 -11.52
N ALA A 96 -16.45 4.81 -12.68
CA ALA A 96 -16.23 3.37 -12.90
C ALA A 96 -14.73 3.06 -12.97
N ALA A 97 -14.06 3.13 -11.81
CA ALA A 97 -12.62 2.92 -11.69
C ALA A 97 -12.26 1.95 -10.57
N SER A 98 -11.18 1.19 -10.79
CA SER A 98 -10.45 0.43 -9.79
C SER A 98 -9.20 1.21 -9.40
N VAL A 99 -8.94 1.37 -8.11
CA VAL A 99 -7.81 2.13 -7.59
C VAL A 99 -6.93 1.20 -6.76
N LEU A 100 -5.66 1.14 -7.10
CA LEU A 100 -4.62 0.49 -6.30
C LEU A 100 -4.04 1.50 -5.31
N ILE A 101 -3.96 1.11 -4.04
CA ILE A 101 -3.12 1.78 -3.05
C ILE A 101 -1.83 0.96 -2.95
N CYS A 102 -0.69 1.61 -3.21
CA CYS A 102 0.63 1.01 -3.15
C CYS A 102 1.39 1.49 -1.91
N ASP A 103 2.41 0.75 -1.49
CA ASP A 103 3.22 1.11 -0.33
C ASP A 103 4.71 0.88 -0.65
N HIS A 104 5.54 1.88 -0.39
CA HIS A 104 6.98 1.82 -0.64
C HIS A 104 7.70 0.74 0.19
N ARG A 105 7.08 0.28 1.27
CA ARG A 105 7.58 -0.82 2.09
C ARG A 105 7.47 -2.20 1.42
N PHE A 106 6.85 -2.29 0.24
CA PHE A 106 6.76 -3.51 -0.57
C PHE A 106 7.47 -3.34 -1.92
N PRO A 107 8.78 -3.01 -1.93
CA PRO A 107 9.50 -2.60 -3.14
C PRO A 107 9.72 -3.72 -4.15
N LEU A 108 9.54 -4.98 -3.75
CA LEU A 108 9.70 -6.16 -4.60
C LEU A 108 8.36 -6.82 -4.97
N SER A 109 7.25 -6.14 -4.72
CA SER A 109 5.93 -6.60 -5.17
C SER A 109 5.91 -6.70 -6.70
N PRO A 110 5.63 -7.88 -7.29
CA PRO A 110 5.63 -8.03 -8.73
C PRO A 110 4.38 -7.39 -9.37
N GLY A 111 4.50 -6.93 -10.62
CA GLY A 111 3.39 -6.29 -11.34
C GLY A 111 2.20 -7.22 -11.57
N GLU A 112 2.44 -8.52 -11.70
CA GLU A 112 1.39 -9.54 -11.82
C GLU A 112 0.48 -9.57 -10.59
N LEU A 113 0.97 -9.17 -9.42
CA LEU A 113 0.15 -9.06 -8.22
C LEU A 113 -0.87 -7.91 -8.36
N ALA A 114 -0.46 -6.78 -8.92
CA ALA A 114 -1.37 -5.67 -9.25
C ALA A 114 -2.44 -6.11 -10.26
N VAL A 115 -2.06 -6.86 -11.29
CA VAL A 115 -3.00 -7.41 -12.28
C VAL A 115 -4.04 -8.33 -11.62
N ARG A 116 -3.62 -9.23 -10.72
CA ARG A 116 -4.55 -10.13 -9.98
C ARG A 116 -5.54 -9.34 -9.14
N VAL A 117 -5.06 -8.33 -8.42
CA VAL A 117 -5.92 -7.47 -7.57
C VAL A 117 -6.96 -6.73 -8.42
N LEU A 118 -6.52 -6.12 -9.54
CA LEU A 118 -7.43 -5.40 -10.44
C LEU A 118 -8.46 -6.33 -11.08
N ALA A 119 -8.07 -7.54 -11.48
CA ALA A 119 -8.98 -8.52 -12.05
C ALA A 119 -10.06 -8.97 -11.04
N ALA A 120 -9.69 -9.16 -9.78
CA ALA A 120 -10.63 -9.54 -8.73
C ALA A 120 -11.64 -8.42 -8.39
N LEU A 121 -11.23 -7.13 -8.44
CA LEU A 121 -12.17 -6.01 -8.28
C LEU A 121 -13.26 -5.99 -9.37
N VAL A 122 -12.92 -6.37 -10.60
CA VAL A 122 -13.90 -6.46 -11.69
C VAL A 122 -14.95 -7.54 -11.41
N SER A 123 -14.64 -8.54 -10.58
CA SER A 123 -15.56 -9.62 -10.20
C SER A 123 -16.59 -9.21 -9.14
N GLY A 124 -16.53 -7.99 -8.58
CA GLY A 124 -17.60 -7.37 -7.80
C GLY A 124 -17.28 -7.06 -6.34
N ALA A 125 -16.09 -7.38 -5.82
CA ALA A 125 -15.70 -6.97 -4.46
C ALA A 125 -15.45 -5.44 -4.38
N ASP A 126 -15.78 -4.83 -3.24
CA ASP A 126 -15.49 -3.42 -2.97
C ASP A 126 -14.00 -3.18 -2.73
N VAL A 127 -13.37 -4.14 -2.05
CA VAL A 127 -11.95 -4.12 -1.66
C VAL A 127 -11.32 -5.47 -1.96
N VAL A 128 -10.10 -5.48 -2.47
CA VAL A 128 -9.33 -6.71 -2.72
C VAL A 128 -7.93 -6.58 -2.13
N VAL A 129 -7.51 -7.59 -1.38
CA VAL A 129 -6.18 -7.62 -0.76
C VAL A 129 -5.45 -8.92 -1.09
N PRO A 130 -4.15 -8.85 -1.44
CA PRO A 130 -3.33 -10.04 -1.57
C PRO A 130 -3.00 -10.61 -0.20
N VAL A 131 -3.05 -11.93 -0.08
CA VAL A 131 -2.78 -12.61 1.20
C VAL A 131 -1.88 -13.82 1.02
N LEU A 132 -1.05 -14.08 2.05
CA LEU A 132 -0.28 -15.31 2.16
C LEU A 132 -0.64 -16.06 3.44
N PRO A 133 -0.60 -17.41 3.45
CA PRO A 133 -0.71 -18.17 4.68
C PRO A 133 0.42 -17.83 5.66
N VAL A 134 0.10 -17.78 6.95
CA VAL A 134 1.12 -17.63 8.00
C VAL A 134 1.84 -18.97 8.17
N THR A 135 3.16 -18.98 7.97
CA THR A 135 4.01 -20.17 8.09
C THR A 135 4.62 -20.35 9.47
N ASP A 136 4.82 -19.25 10.21
CA ASP A 136 5.41 -19.25 11.54
C ASP A 136 4.41 -19.63 12.64
N SER A 137 4.94 -20.07 13.80
CA SER A 137 4.14 -20.28 14.99
C SER A 137 3.69 -18.95 15.59
N VAL A 138 2.38 -18.75 15.75
CA VAL A 138 1.82 -17.57 16.39
C VAL A 138 1.40 -17.89 17.82
N LYS A 139 1.82 -17.06 18.76
CA LYS A 139 1.51 -17.20 20.19
C LYS A 139 0.81 -15.94 20.70
N THR A 140 -0.18 -16.12 21.56
CA THR A 140 -0.66 -15.00 22.39
C THR A 140 0.20 -14.89 23.64
N VAL A 141 0.46 -13.66 24.06
CA VAL A 141 1.24 -13.36 25.26
C VAL A 141 0.47 -12.39 26.16
N ASP A 142 0.76 -12.41 27.46
CA ASP A 142 0.28 -11.40 28.40
C ASP A 142 1.14 -10.11 28.37
N GLU A 143 0.78 -9.12 29.18
CA GLU A 143 1.50 -7.84 29.28
C GLU A 143 2.95 -8.01 29.78
N LEU A 144 3.28 -9.13 30.43
CA LEU A 144 4.62 -9.46 30.95
C LEU A 144 5.43 -10.29 29.93
N GLY A 145 4.86 -10.62 28.78
CA GLY A 145 5.52 -11.42 27.74
C GLY A 145 5.43 -12.93 27.95
N SER A 146 4.64 -13.41 28.92
CA SER A 146 4.44 -14.84 29.15
C SER A 146 3.51 -15.43 28.07
N VAL A 147 3.87 -16.60 27.51
CA VAL A 147 3.06 -17.27 26.49
C VAL A 147 1.78 -17.83 27.11
N LEU A 148 0.64 -17.36 26.63
CA LEU A 148 -0.69 -17.82 27.09
C LEU A 148 -1.22 -18.98 26.27
N SER A 149 -1.15 -18.89 24.93
CA SER A 149 -1.69 -19.90 24.03
C SER A 149 -1.00 -19.91 22.67
N THR A 150 -1.31 -20.94 21.88
CA THR A 150 -0.94 -21.03 20.47
C THR A 150 -2.17 -20.71 19.61
N VAL A 151 -2.00 -19.81 18.64
CA VAL A 151 -3.05 -19.50 17.66
C VAL A 151 -2.95 -20.51 16.50
N ASP A 152 -4.10 -21.02 16.04
CA ASP A 152 -4.12 -21.85 14.84
C ASP A 152 -3.82 -20.98 13.62
N ARG A 153 -2.61 -21.13 13.09
CA ARG A 153 -2.13 -20.36 11.93
C ARG A 153 -2.87 -20.68 10.63
N ALA A 154 -3.57 -21.83 10.55
CA ALA A 154 -4.34 -22.19 9.35
C ALA A 154 -5.43 -21.15 9.04
N THR A 155 -5.92 -20.44 10.06
CA THR A 155 -6.93 -19.38 9.94
C THR A 155 -6.34 -17.99 9.71
N LEU A 156 -5.01 -17.84 9.81
CA LEU A 156 -4.33 -16.55 9.71
C LEU A 156 -3.76 -16.32 8.32
N ARG A 157 -3.76 -15.06 7.91
CA ARG A 157 -3.13 -14.57 6.67
C ARG A 157 -2.33 -13.32 6.93
N THR A 158 -1.18 -13.18 6.27
CA THR A 158 -0.48 -11.91 6.13
C THR A 158 -1.04 -11.17 4.93
N VAL A 159 -1.29 -9.87 5.09
CA VAL A 159 -1.82 -9.00 4.04
C VAL A 159 -0.68 -8.25 3.37
N GLN A 160 -0.74 -8.13 2.05
CA GLN A 160 0.30 -7.48 1.25
C GLN A 160 -0.22 -6.25 0.50
N PHE A 161 0.63 -5.62 -0.27
CA PHE A 161 0.36 -4.55 -1.22
C PHE A 161 0.79 -4.98 -2.64
N PRO A 162 0.15 -4.41 -3.71
CA PRO A 162 -0.86 -3.36 -3.66
C PRO A 162 -2.22 -3.85 -3.20
N ARG A 163 -3.04 -2.97 -2.64
CA ARG A 163 -4.44 -3.24 -2.26
C ARG A 163 -5.36 -2.53 -3.22
N GLY A 164 -6.43 -3.19 -3.62
CA GLY A 164 -7.38 -2.68 -4.59
C GLY A 164 -8.68 -2.22 -3.95
N PHE A 165 -9.25 -1.17 -4.50
CA PHE A 165 -10.53 -0.59 -4.06
C PHE A 165 -11.35 -0.16 -5.28
N THR A 166 -12.66 -0.27 -5.20
CA THR A 166 -13.54 0.50 -6.09
C THR A 166 -13.44 1.99 -5.75
N ALA A 167 -13.63 2.87 -6.73
CA ALA A 167 -13.63 4.32 -6.49
C ALA A 167 -14.62 4.71 -5.38
N SER A 168 -15.83 4.14 -5.41
CA SER A 168 -16.87 4.39 -4.41
C SER A 168 -16.43 4.01 -3.00
N ALA A 169 -15.89 2.79 -2.84
CA ALA A 169 -15.41 2.30 -1.55
C ALA A 169 -14.27 3.17 -1.00
N LEU A 170 -13.28 3.50 -1.83
CA LEU A 170 -12.14 4.31 -1.38
C LEU A 170 -12.56 5.72 -1.00
N TRP A 171 -13.46 6.36 -1.77
CA TRP A 171 -14.01 7.67 -1.42
C TRP A 171 -14.78 7.64 -0.10
N GLN A 172 -15.60 6.60 0.14
CA GLN A 172 -16.28 6.41 1.43
C GLN A 172 -15.28 6.36 2.59
N LEU A 173 -14.16 5.65 2.42
CA LEU A 173 -13.14 5.50 3.46
C LEU A 173 -12.37 6.80 3.73
N VAL A 174 -12.00 7.56 2.68
CA VAL A 174 -11.19 8.77 2.85
C VAL A 174 -11.99 10.01 3.26
N THR A 175 -13.34 10.01 3.06
CA THR A 175 -14.22 11.14 3.42
C THR A 175 -15.16 10.84 4.59
N GLY A 176 -15.37 9.56 4.89
CA GLY A 176 -16.25 9.12 5.98
C GLY A 176 -15.74 9.51 7.37
N PRO A 177 -16.61 9.39 8.40
CA PRO A 177 -16.20 9.64 9.77
C PRO A 177 -15.06 8.70 10.18
N LEU A 178 -14.15 9.20 11.04
CA LEU A 178 -13.15 8.34 11.67
C LEU A 178 -13.90 7.34 12.58
N LEU A 179 -13.86 6.09 12.20
CA LEU A 179 -14.38 5.02 13.05
C LEU A 179 -13.42 4.88 14.24
N GLY A 180 -13.86 5.19 15.47
CA GLY A 180 -13.06 5.13 16.69
C GLY A 180 -12.37 3.75 16.88
N PRO A 181 -11.44 3.55 17.83
CA PRO A 181 -10.72 2.30 18.00
C PRO A 181 -11.69 1.13 18.24
N ALA A 182 -11.57 0.07 17.45
CA ALA A 182 -12.48 -1.08 17.49
C ALA A 182 -12.31 -1.94 18.76
N SER A 183 -11.13 -1.89 19.39
CA SER A 183 -10.80 -2.58 20.65
C SER A 183 -9.43 -2.10 21.13
N PRO A 184 -9.17 -2.03 22.46
CA PRO A 184 -7.84 -1.74 22.99
C PRO A 184 -6.77 -2.77 22.61
N ALA A 185 -7.17 -3.95 22.12
CA ALA A 185 -6.25 -4.99 21.66
C ALA A 185 -5.79 -4.80 20.19
N THR A 186 -6.33 -3.82 19.47
CA THR A 186 -6.02 -3.58 18.06
C THR A 186 -5.31 -2.23 17.87
N VAL A 187 -4.33 -1.93 18.71
CA VAL A 187 -3.38 -0.86 18.40
C VAL A 187 -2.36 -1.41 17.39
N VAL A 188 -2.77 -1.48 16.15
CA VAL A 188 -1.82 -1.60 15.04
C VAL A 188 -1.48 -0.17 14.65
N ASP A 189 -0.22 0.21 14.76
CA ASP A 189 0.30 1.49 14.27
C ASP A 189 -0.14 1.68 12.81
N GLY A 190 -0.95 2.73 12.58
CA GLY A 190 -1.48 3.08 11.28
C GLY A 190 -2.72 2.25 10.90
N LEU A 191 -3.90 2.67 11.40
CA LEU A 191 -5.19 2.25 10.83
C LEU A 191 -5.18 2.64 9.36
N ASP A 192 -4.99 1.65 8.49
CA ASP A 192 -4.99 1.82 7.04
C ASP A 192 -6.40 1.61 6.47
N GLU A 193 -6.56 1.90 5.19
CA GLU A 193 -7.83 1.83 4.46
C GLU A 193 -8.48 0.45 4.54
N PHE A 194 -7.68 -0.61 4.65
CA PHE A 194 -8.16 -1.99 4.76
C PHE A 194 -8.90 -2.24 6.10
N HIS A 195 -8.31 -1.78 7.21
CA HIS A 195 -8.99 -1.88 8.51
C HIS A 195 -10.27 -1.04 8.56
N ASP A 196 -10.23 0.15 7.98
CA ASP A 196 -11.41 0.99 7.86
C ASP A 196 -12.50 0.34 7.00
N ALA A 197 -12.12 -0.38 5.93
CA ALA A 197 -13.05 -1.13 5.08
C ALA A 197 -13.76 -2.25 5.85
N LEU A 198 -13.01 -3.05 6.60
CA LEU A 198 -13.58 -4.11 7.44
C LEU A 198 -14.59 -3.55 8.47
N ARG A 199 -14.26 -2.40 9.07
CA ARG A 199 -15.12 -1.74 10.07
C ARG A 199 -16.34 -1.08 9.45
N ALA A 200 -16.24 -0.63 8.21
CA ALA A 200 -17.34 -0.10 7.44
C ALA A 200 -18.29 -1.20 6.90
N GLY A 201 -17.92 -2.48 7.06
CA GLY A 201 -18.69 -3.61 6.55
C GLY A 201 -18.67 -3.73 5.02
N LEU A 202 -17.61 -3.22 4.37
CA LEU A 202 -17.42 -3.36 2.93
C LEU A 202 -17.10 -4.82 2.57
N ASP A 203 -17.47 -5.23 1.36
CA ASP A 203 -17.12 -6.55 0.83
C ASP A 203 -15.63 -6.62 0.51
N VAL A 204 -14.90 -7.49 1.23
CA VAL A 204 -13.45 -7.65 1.12
C VAL A 204 -13.13 -9.00 0.54
N GLY A 205 -12.71 -9.01 -0.74
CA GLY A 205 -12.18 -10.18 -1.42
C GLY A 205 -10.66 -10.33 -1.17
N THR A 206 -10.17 -11.56 -1.36
CA THR A 206 -8.73 -11.86 -1.28
C THR A 206 -8.24 -12.50 -2.57
N VAL A 207 -6.96 -12.27 -2.88
CA VAL A 207 -6.24 -12.98 -3.94
C VAL A 207 -4.96 -13.60 -3.38
N ASP A 208 -4.44 -14.61 -4.06
CA ASP A 208 -3.16 -15.19 -3.68
C ASP A 208 -2.07 -14.11 -3.77
N GLY A 209 -1.34 -13.96 -2.67
CA GLY A 209 -0.19 -13.08 -2.57
C GLY A 209 1.03 -13.59 -3.33
N ASP A 210 2.16 -12.95 -3.08
CA ASP A 210 3.45 -13.32 -3.67
C ASP A 210 4.55 -13.28 -2.61
N ALA A 211 5.38 -14.32 -2.56
CA ALA A 211 6.49 -14.38 -1.59
C ALA A 211 7.50 -13.25 -1.78
N GLY A 212 7.58 -12.68 -2.98
CA GLY A 212 8.40 -11.51 -3.26
C GLY A 212 7.83 -10.19 -2.74
N ALA A 213 6.52 -10.13 -2.49
CA ALA A 213 5.87 -8.95 -1.93
C ALA A 213 5.93 -8.93 -0.40
N PHE A 214 7.13 -9.06 0.17
CA PHE A 214 7.32 -8.94 1.62
C PHE A 214 7.58 -7.49 2.04
N GLN A 215 7.20 -7.17 3.27
CA GLN A 215 7.38 -5.85 3.84
C GLN A 215 8.83 -5.65 4.30
N VAL A 216 9.38 -4.47 4.00
CA VAL A 216 10.68 -4.02 4.52
C VAL A 216 10.54 -2.72 5.30
N GLU A 217 11.28 -2.57 6.38
CA GLU A 217 11.38 -1.34 7.16
C GLU A 217 12.79 -0.75 7.01
N LEU A 218 12.89 0.24 6.15
CA LEU A 218 14.16 0.92 5.91
C LEU A 218 14.41 2.04 6.94
N PRO A 219 15.66 2.24 7.37
CA PRO A 219 16.89 1.59 6.86
C PRO A 219 17.19 0.21 7.48
N ARG A 220 16.45 -0.25 8.49
CA ARG A 220 16.74 -1.48 9.26
C ARG A 220 16.96 -2.70 8.34
N ASP A 221 16.10 -2.90 7.37
CA ASP A 221 16.08 -4.08 6.51
C ASP A 221 16.85 -3.89 5.19
N ALA A 222 17.68 -2.83 5.06
CA ALA A 222 18.38 -2.50 3.82
C ALA A 222 19.27 -3.65 3.33
N HIS A 223 20.01 -4.30 4.23
CA HIS A 223 20.88 -5.44 3.86
C HIS A 223 20.08 -6.67 3.43
N LEU A 224 18.93 -6.93 4.06
CA LEU A 224 18.04 -8.00 3.65
C LEU A 224 17.51 -7.75 2.24
N LEU A 225 17.03 -6.53 1.98
CA LEU A 225 16.51 -6.14 0.67
C LEU A 225 17.59 -6.27 -0.41
N ASP A 226 18.81 -5.79 -0.12
CA ASP A 226 19.97 -5.87 -1.02
C ASP A 226 20.30 -7.34 -1.38
N ALA A 227 20.38 -8.22 -0.37
CA ALA A 227 20.64 -9.64 -0.58
C ALA A 227 19.56 -10.32 -1.43
N VAL A 228 18.28 -10.03 -1.18
CA VAL A 228 17.17 -10.59 -1.98
C VAL A 228 17.20 -10.12 -3.41
N ILE A 229 17.54 -8.84 -3.66
CA ILE A 229 17.67 -8.30 -5.01
C ILE A 229 18.81 -9.00 -5.75
N ALA A 230 19.97 -9.15 -5.11
CA ALA A 230 21.12 -9.84 -5.71
C ALA A 230 20.76 -11.28 -6.15
N CYS A 231 20.05 -12.03 -5.28
CA CYS A 231 19.63 -13.41 -5.60
C CYS A 231 18.61 -13.52 -6.74
N ARG A 232 17.95 -12.43 -7.13
CA ARG A 232 16.97 -12.43 -8.25
C ARG A 232 17.63 -12.11 -9.60
N CYS A 233 18.86 -11.61 -9.59
CA CYS A 233 19.61 -11.26 -10.79
C CYS A 233 20.46 -12.42 -11.33
N ASP A 234 20.61 -13.49 -10.56
CA ASP A 234 21.29 -14.74 -10.95
C ASP A 234 20.26 -15.76 -11.52
#